data_e191f3ba2b43030ded07acb74a26f873
#
_entry.id   e191f3ba2b43030ded07acb74a26f873
#
_cell.length_a   1.000
_cell.length_b   1.000
_cell.length_c   1.000
_cell.angle_alpha   90.00
_cell.angle_beta   90.00
_cell.angle_gamma   90.00
#
_symmetry.space_group_name_H-M   'P 1'
#
loop_
_entity.id
_entity.type
_entity.pdbx_description
1 polymer ?
#
loop_
_entity_poly.entity_id
_entity_poly.type
_entity_poly.pdbx_seq_one_letter_code
_entity_poly.pdbx_strand_id
1 'polypeptide(L)'
;VQLHRRPVDISRIWTRSFTGAEKFPVSGVSYATYTGNFTILALTPARVIIGSVSTSIAPTQQPVEKMKPLPRWAPTIRVQRILALLLLIFQGGITVTGSIVRVTGSGLGCDTWPLCHEGSLVPVAGAAPWIHQAVEFGNRMLTFVLVAAALAVFLAVVAAKRRREIKVHAFIQGIGIIVQAVIGGISVLVDLHWYAVALHFLPSMLLVWLAAILYTRIGEPDDGQPVMKFPSWIRTVAAVGALALTVVLVTGTMTTGAGPHSGDASISMDDRLNVDIDLMAHIHGYSMYVYLFFTLIVVAGVFLKKAPRNVQRLSIMLVLFIIIQGGIGILQYRMGVPRWTVPIHIAMSSVVVAFTSLFWAQGRVRDGGEAVVTGSPEGDAKRAVITAT
;
A
#
# COMPACT_ATOMS: atom_id res chain seq x y z
N VAL A 1 60.46 25.67 0.09
CA VAL A 1 59.07 26.17 -0.01
C VAL A 1 58.58 26.40 1.38
N GLN A 2 58.61 27.67 1.81
CA GLN A 2 58.10 28.08 3.11
C GLN A 2 56.58 28.28 3.05
N LEU A 3 55.82 27.50 3.84
CA LEU A 3 54.40 27.65 4.06
C LEU A 3 54.20 28.71 5.15
N HIS A 4 53.76 29.90 4.79
CA HIS A 4 53.27 30.92 5.71
C HIS A 4 51.91 30.50 6.27
N ARG A 5 51.88 30.08 7.53
CA ARG A 5 50.64 29.94 8.32
C ARG A 5 50.23 31.33 8.81
N ARG A 6 49.10 31.87 8.32
CA ARG A 6 48.44 33.01 8.94
C ARG A 6 47.71 32.57 10.20
N PRO A 7 47.84 33.28 11.31
CA PRO A 7 47.02 32.97 12.50
C PRO A 7 45.55 33.27 12.21
N VAL A 8 44.68 32.31 12.49
CA VAL A 8 43.22 32.52 12.43
C VAL A 8 42.81 33.28 13.67
N ASP A 9 42.30 34.51 13.47
CA ASP A 9 41.77 35.37 14.54
C ASP A 9 40.41 34.81 15.04
N ILE A 10 40.46 34.07 16.14
CA ILE A 10 39.30 33.42 16.78
C ILE A 10 38.37 34.44 17.46
N SER A 11 38.82 35.70 17.65
CA SER A 11 38.01 36.73 18.33
C SER A 11 36.75 37.14 17.54
N ARG A 12 36.73 36.98 16.21
CA ARG A 12 35.58 37.32 15.35
C ARG A 12 34.48 36.28 15.30
N ILE A 13 34.70 35.05 15.80
CA ILE A 13 33.71 33.97 15.76
C ILE A 13 32.71 34.08 16.94
N TRP A 14 33.12 34.69 18.04
CA TRP A 14 32.35 34.74 19.28
C TRP A 14 31.41 35.94 19.45
N THR A 15 31.60 37.03 18.72
CA THR A 15 30.77 38.22 18.86
C THR A 15 29.47 38.21 18.03
N ARG A 16 29.26 37.20 17.17
CA ARG A 16 28.03 37.11 16.35
C ARG A 16 26.94 36.25 16.90
N SER A 17 27.15 35.48 17.99
CA SER A 17 26.19 34.52 18.50
C SER A 17 25.27 35.03 19.63
N PHE A 18 25.39 36.29 20.08
CA PHE A 18 24.67 36.75 21.26
C PHE A 18 23.73 37.95 21.06
N THR A 19 23.54 38.43 19.86
CA THR A 19 22.58 39.52 19.58
C THR A 19 21.66 39.13 18.44
N GLY A 20 20.63 38.28 18.74
CA GLY A 20 19.61 37.96 17.75
C GLY A 20 18.76 36.80 18.22
N ALA A 21 17.74 37.08 19.03
CA ALA A 21 16.67 36.12 19.28
C ALA A 21 15.76 36.05 18.03
N GLU A 22 16.13 35.30 17.02
CA GLU A 22 15.22 34.89 15.96
C GLU A 22 14.36 33.69 16.45
N LYS A 23 13.07 33.95 16.59
CA LYS A 23 12.07 32.94 16.90
C LYS A 23 11.85 32.07 15.66
N PHE A 24 12.43 30.90 15.64
CA PHE A 24 11.98 29.83 14.73
C PHE A 24 10.85 29.05 15.40
N PRO A 25 9.67 28.90 14.78
CA PRO A 25 8.61 28.08 15.33
C PRO A 25 8.92 26.61 15.02
N VAL A 26 9.51 25.88 15.96
CA VAL A 26 9.59 24.42 15.94
C VAL A 26 8.59 23.88 16.95
N SER A 27 7.46 23.42 16.46
CA SER A 27 6.47 22.70 17.25
C SER A 27 7.00 21.31 17.57
N GLY A 28 7.07 20.96 18.86
CA GLY A 28 7.11 19.58 19.33
C GLY A 28 8.48 18.98 19.62
N VAL A 29 9.37 19.68 20.32
CA VAL A 29 10.59 19.07 20.88
C VAL A 29 10.53 19.11 22.40
N SER A 30 10.45 17.95 23.04
CA SER A 30 10.69 17.81 24.49
C SER A 30 12.16 17.97 24.76
N TYR A 31 12.54 19.00 25.47
CA TYR A 31 13.89 19.16 25.98
C TYR A 31 14.01 18.51 27.34
N ALA A 32 14.96 17.57 27.46
CA ALA A 32 15.41 17.10 28.77
C ALA A 32 16.26 18.22 29.40
N THR A 33 15.85 18.75 30.54
CA THR A 33 16.64 19.72 31.32
C THR A 33 17.78 18.99 32.02
N TYR A 34 18.99 19.28 31.59
CA TYR A 34 20.19 18.92 32.37
C TYR A 34 20.51 20.08 33.32
N THR A 35 20.44 19.84 34.62
CA THR A 35 21.02 20.74 35.63
C THR A 35 22.48 20.35 35.82
N GLY A 36 23.38 21.09 35.21
CA GLY A 36 24.81 20.92 35.37
C GLY A 36 25.49 22.27 35.59
N ASN A 37 26.38 22.34 36.55
CA ASN A 37 27.25 23.51 36.72
C ASN A 37 28.31 23.50 35.62
N PHE A 38 28.28 24.48 34.73
CA PHE A 38 29.31 24.64 33.71
C PHE A 38 30.34 25.66 34.17
N THR A 39 31.61 25.28 34.20
CA THR A 39 32.74 26.16 34.43
C THR A 39 33.26 26.64 33.08
N ILE A 40 33.12 27.92 32.79
CA ILE A 40 33.69 28.54 31.59
C ILE A 40 35.07 29.09 31.92
N LEU A 41 36.11 28.59 31.28
CA LEU A 41 37.47 29.11 31.34
C LEU A 41 37.65 30.09 30.17
N ALA A 42 37.73 31.41 30.47
CA ALA A 42 38.10 32.42 29.50
C ALA A 42 39.56 32.81 29.72
N LEU A 43 40.40 32.53 28.73
CA LEU A 43 41.81 32.94 28.72
C LEU A 43 41.95 34.28 28.01
N THR A 44 42.29 35.33 28.74
CA THR A 44 42.82 36.60 28.18
C THR A 44 44.31 36.71 28.49
N PRO A 45 45.11 37.46 27.70
CA PRO A 45 46.58 37.45 27.83
C PRO A 45 47.13 37.97 29.16
N ALA A 46 46.31 38.40 30.11
CA ALA A 46 46.77 39.01 31.37
C ALA A 46 46.12 38.49 32.67
N ARG A 47 45.04 37.75 32.66
CA ARG A 47 44.41 37.20 33.88
C ARG A 47 43.43 36.05 33.57
N VAL A 48 43.44 34.98 34.40
CA VAL A 48 42.42 33.95 34.42
C VAL A 48 41.30 34.43 35.35
N ILE A 49 40.10 34.62 34.82
CA ILE A 49 38.91 34.89 35.64
C ILE A 49 38.05 33.65 35.65
N ILE A 50 37.86 33.04 36.80
CA ILE A 50 36.95 31.91 37.00
C ILE A 50 35.63 32.48 37.51
N GLY A 51 34.60 32.47 36.67
CA GLY A 51 33.25 32.88 37.06
C GLY A 51 32.28 31.71 36.96
N SER A 52 31.51 31.44 38.01
CA SER A 52 30.40 30.50 37.96
C SER A 52 29.13 31.32 37.67
N VAL A 53 28.48 31.01 36.54
CA VAL A 53 27.15 31.54 36.19
C VAL A 53 26.11 30.47 36.52
N SER A 54 25.33 30.72 37.57
CA SER A 54 24.18 29.89 37.92
C SER A 54 22.92 30.45 37.26
N THR A 55 22.51 29.89 36.16
CA THR A 55 21.23 30.24 35.53
C THR A 55 20.15 29.27 36.01
N SER A 56 19.28 29.73 36.91
CA SER A 56 18.06 29.04 37.29
C SER A 56 17.01 29.29 36.20
N ILE A 57 16.85 28.34 35.27
CA ILE A 57 15.72 28.37 34.33
C ILE A 57 14.59 27.60 35.00
N ALA A 58 13.61 28.31 35.53
CA ALA A 58 12.37 27.67 35.99
C ALA A 58 11.71 26.94 34.81
N PRO A 59 11.29 25.67 34.98
CA PRO A 59 10.60 24.95 33.91
C PRO A 59 9.24 25.64 33.70
N THR A 60 9.08 26.28 32.53
CA THR A 60 7.77 26.72 32.07
C THR A 60 6.99 25.46 31.72
N GLN A 61 6.18 24.97 32.64
CA GLN A 61 5.20 23.91 32.35
C GLN A 61 4.20 24.51 31.36
N GLN A 62 4.41 24.21 30.07
CA GLN A 62 3.33 24.40 29.11
C GLN A 62 2.18 23.48 29.53
N PRO A 63 0.94 23.96 29.56
CA PRO A 63 -0.21 23.10 29.86
C PRO A 63 -0.20 21.94 28.86
N VAL A 64 -0.07 20.71 29.34
CA VAL A 64 -0.30 19.53 28.51
C VAL A 64 -1.77 19.65 28.04
N GLU A 65 -1.94 19.97 26.78
CA GLU A 65 -3.28 20.04 26.18
C GLU A 65 -3.91 18.66 26.34
N LYS A 66 -4.86 18.56 27.27
CA LYS A 66 -5.56 17.32 27.56
C LYS A 66 -6.20 16.84 26.27
N MET A 67 -5.61 15.80 25.64
CA MET A 67 -6.20 15.17 24.47
C MET A 67 -7.66 14.83 24.78
N LYS A 68 -8.58 15.34 23.95
CA LYS A 68 -10.00 15.03 24.08
C LYS A 68 -10.16 13.51 24.00
N PRO A 69 -10.80 12.87 24.99
CA PRO A 69 -11.00 11.44 24.96
C PRO A 69 -11.71 11.04 23.66
N LEU A 70 -11.24 9.95 23.04
CA LEU A 70 -11.90 9.39 21.87
C LEU A 70 -13.34 9.00 22.26
N PRO A 71 -14.31 9.12 21.34
CA PRO A 71 -15.66 8.64 21.59
C PRO A 71 -15.60 7.17 22.03
N ARG A 72 -16.43 6.76 23.01
CA ARG A 72 -16.46 5.38 23.55
C ARG A 72 -16.68 4.30 22.48
N TRP A 73 -17.22 4.66 21.32
CA TRP A 73 -17.49 3.78 20.18
C TRP A 73 -16.39 3.79 19.10
N ALA A 74 -15.27 4.50 19.30
CA ALA A 74 -14.21 4.54 18.30
C ALA A 74 -13.59 3.14 18.09
N PRO A 75 -13.57 2.60 16.86
CA PRO A 75 -13.03 1.28 16.57
C PRO A 75 -11.53 1.20 16.90
N THR A 76 -11.11 0.12 17.55
CA THR A 76 -9.69 -0.12 17.87
C THR A 76 -8.87 -0.29 16.59
N ILE A 77 -7.54 -0.09 16.67
CA ILE A 77 -6.62 -0.35 15.55
C ILE A 77 -6.76 -1.79 15.05
N ARG A 78 -6.99 -2.76 15.94
CA ARG A 78 -7.21 -4.16 15.57
C ARG A 78 -8.45 -4.31 14.68
N VAL A 79 -9.57 -3.71 15.05
CA VAL A 79 -10.81 -3.75 14.24
C VAL A 79 -10.60 -3.07 12.89
N GLN A 80 -9.99 -1.88 12.87
CA GLN A 80 -9.67 -1.17 11.62
C GLN A 80 -8.79 -2.02 10.69
N ARG A 81 -7.78 -2.72 11.23
CA ARG A 81 -6.91 -3.61 10.45
C ARG A 81 -7.65 -4.84 9.93
N ILE A 82 -8.55 -5.43 10.72
CA ILE A 82 -9.38 -6.56 10.25
C ILE A 82 -10.25 -6.10 9.08
N LEU A 83 -10.93 -4.95 9.20
CA LEU A 83 -11.75 -4.40 8.12
C LEU A 83 -10.92 -4.12 6.86
N ALA A 84 -9.73 -3.54 7.00
CA ALA A 84 -8.82 -3.29 5.87
C ALA A 84 -8.29 -4.59 5.23
N LEU A 85 -8.05 -5.64 6.03
CA LEU A 85 -7.68 -6.96 5.52
C LEU A 85 -8.83 -7.61 4.74
N LEU A 86 -10.06 -7.52 5.25
CA LEU A 86 -11.24 -8.00 4.54
C LEU A 86 -11.44 -7.26 3.23
N LEU A 87 -11.28 -5.93 3.23
CA LEU A 87 -11.32 -5.14 1.99
C LEU A 87 -10.26 -5.60 1.00
N LEU A 88 -9.01 -5.83 1.44
CA LEU A 88 -7.93 -6.34 0.59
C LEU A 88 -8.28 -7.72 -0.01
N ILE A 89 -8.82 -8.63 0.81
CA ILE A 89 -9.26 -9.96 0.36
C ILE A 89 -10.39 -9.83 -0.66
N PHE A 90 -11.37 -8.95 -0.44
CA PHE A 90 -12.47 -8.75 -1.38
C PHE A 90 -12.03 -8.08 -2.67
N GLN A 91 -11.07 -7.13 -2.63
CA GLN A 91 -10.48 -6.54 -3.83
C GLN A 91 -9.75 -7.60 -4.70
N GLY A 92 -8.98 -8.49 -4.10
CA GLY A 92 -8.40 -9.62 -4.81
C GLY A 92 -9.47 -10.64 -5.25
N GLY A 93 -10.45 -10.92 -4.41
CA GLY A 93 -11.51 -11.89 -4.66
C GLY A 93 -12.39 -11.55 -5.86
N ILE A 94 -12.74 -10.26 -6.04
CA ILE A 94 -13.58 -9.85 -7.18
C ILE A 94 -12.84 -9.99 -8.52
N THR A 95 -11.52 -9.89 -8.55
CA THR A 95 -10.75 -10.16 -9.78
C THR A 95 -10.79 -11.64 -10.16
N VAL A 96 -10.81 -12.51 -9.14
CA VAL A 96 -10.96 -13.97 -9.33
C VAL A 96 -12.35 -14.28 -9.88
N THR A 97 -13.42 -13.75 -9.27
CA THR A 97 -14.79 -14.01 -9.74
C THR A 97 -15.04 -13.40 -11.11
N GLY A 98 -14.47 -12.24 -11.43
CA GLY A 98 -14.48 -11.66 -12.78
C GLY A 98 -13.77 -12.55 -13.80
N SER A 99 -12.68 -13.23 -13.42
CA SER A 99 -12.03 -14.23 -14.29
C SER A 99 -12.89 -15.49 -14.49
N ILE A 100 -13.67 -15.88 -13.49
CA ILE A 100 -14.67 -16.98 -13.62
C ILE A 100 -15.75 -16.58 -14.61
N VAL A 101 -16.32 -15.37 -14.51
CA VAL A 101 -17.26 -14.80 -15.50
C VAL A 101 -16.69 -14.97 -16.91
N ARG A 102 -15.42 -14.57 -17.10
CA ARG A 102 -14.75 -14.65 -18.41
C ARG A 102 -14.61 -16.09 -18.93
N VAL A 103 -14.05 -16.99 -18.14
CA VAL A 103 -13.76 -18.36 -18.62
C VAL A 103 -15.00 -19.25 -18.75
N THR A 104 -16.10 -18.88 -18.11
CA THR A 104 -17.39 -19.56 -18.25
C THR A 104 -18.20 -19.05 -19.44
N GLY A 105 -17.75 -17.97 -20.10
CA GLY A 105 -18.52 -17.33 -21.18
C GLY A 105 -19.77 -16.64 -20.65
N SER A 106 -19.71 -16.09 -19.44
CA SER A 106 -20.88 -15.47 -18.77
C SER A 106 -20.83 -13.95 -18.79
N GLY A 107 -19.92 -13.34 -19.55
CA GLY A 107 -19.69 -11.89 -19.50
C GLY A 107 -20.81 -11.05 -20.11
N LEU A 108 -21.70 -11.66 -20.90
CA LEU A 108 -22.94 -11.07 -21.43
C LEU A 108 -24.19 -11.84 -20.95
N GLY A 109 -24.11 -12.50 -19.81
CA GLY A 109 -25.27 -13.10 -19.14
C GLY A 109 -26.30 -12.06 -18.68
N CYS A 110 -25.83 -10.84 -18.42
CA CYS A 110 -26.61 -9.61 -18.35
C CYS A 110 -26.11 -8.68 -19.47
N ASP A 111 -26.87 -8.52 -20.53
CA ASP A 111 -26.47 -7.88 -21.79
C ASP A 111 -26.48 -6.35 -21.77
N THR A 112 -26.85 -5.74 -20.64
CA THR A 112 -26.83 -4.27 -20.49
C THR A 112 -26.35 -3.82 -19.12
N TRP A 113 -26.20 -2.51 -18.94
CA TRP A 113 -25.78 -1.87 -17.70
C TRP A 113 -26.38 -0.45 -17.56
N PRO A 114 -26.87 -0.02 -16.37
CA PRO A 114 -26.83 -0.71 -15.06
C PRO A 114 -27.85 -1.83 -14.89
N LEU A 115 -28.80 -1.95 -15.80
CA LEU A 115 -29.77 -3.04 -15.83
C LEU A 115 -29.09 -4.37 -16.17
N CYS A 116 -29.71 -5.51 -15.79
CA CYS A 116 -29.27 -6.82 -16.25
C CYS A 116 -29.74 -7.08 -17.70
N HIS A 117 -30.99 -6.74 -17.97
CA HIS A 117 -31.61 -6.78 -19.30
C HIS A 117 -32.48 -5.55 -19.52
N GLU A 118 -32.89 -5.29 -20.75
CA GLU A 118 -33.76 -4.15 -21.02
C GLU A 118 -35.02 -4.22 -20.14
N GLY A 119 -35.25 -3.16 -19.36
CA GLY A 119 -36.38 -3.06 -18.43
C GLY A 119 -36.22 -3.82 -17.11
N SER A 120 -35.12 -4.53 -16.84
CA SER A 120 -34.93 -5.30 -15.58
C SER A 120 -33.56 -5.11 -14.95
N LEU A 121 -33.56 -4.80 -13.61
CA LEU A 121 -32.33 -4.77 -12.80
C LEU A 121 -31.79 -6.17 -12.47
N VAL A 122 -32.62 -7.19 -12.58
CA VAL A 122 -32.33 -8.56 -12.17
C VAL A 122 -32.40 -9.53 -13.33
N PRO A 123 -31.82 -10.73 -13.23
CA PRO A 123 -31.95 -11.79 -14.21
C PRO A 123 -33.40 -12.06 -14.62
N VAL A 124 -33.63 -12.32 -15.91
CA VAL A 124 -34.95 -12.59 -16.49
C VAL A 124 -34.96 -13.98 -17.12
N ALA A 125 -35.96 -14.79 -16.81
CA ALA A 125 -36.09 -16.12 -17.35
C ALA A 125 -36.21 -16.08 -18.89
N GLY A 126 -35.34 -16.82 -19.58
CA GLY A 126 -35.36 -16.93 -21.06
C GLY A 126 -34.55 -15.86 -21.80
N ALA A 127 -34.06 -14.77 -21.14
CA ALA A 127 -33.25 -13.75 -21.79
C ALA A 127 -31.84 -14.29 -22.16
N ALA A 128 -31.23 -15.08 -21.29
CA ALA A 128 -29.98 -15.81 -21.52
C ALA A 128 -29.98 -17.11 -20.69
N PRO A 129 -29.04 -18.06 -20.92
CA PRO A 129 -28.93 -19.24 -20.07
C PRO A 129 -28.78 -18.81 -18.59
N TRP A 130 -29.61 -19.38 -17.72
CA TRP A 130 -29.72 -18.99 -16.31
C TRP A 130 -28.39 -19.00 -15.58
N ILE A 131 -27.50 -19.97 -15.90
CA ILE A 131 -26.20 -20.10 -15.27
C ILE A 131 -25.28 -18.89 -15.59
N HIS A 132 -25.32 -18.41 -16.84
CA HIS A 132 -24.55 -17.23 -17.26
C HIS A 132 -25.07 -15.96 -16.58
N GLN A 133 -26.39 -15.80 -16.51
CA GLN A 133 -27.00 -14.69 -15.75
C GLN A 133 -26.61 -14.76 -14.27
N ALA A 134 -26.70 -15.93 -13.64
CA ALA A 134 -26.38 -16.10 -12.23
C ALA A 134 -24.89 -15.78 -11.91
N VAL A 135 -23.97 -16.23 -12.78
CA VAL A 135 -22.53 -15.99 -12.61
C VAL A 135 -22.20 -14.50 -12.78
N GLU A 136 -22.70 -13.86 -13.84
CA GLU A 136 -22.43 -12.45 -14.06
C GLU A 136 -23.13 -11.56 -13.01
N PHE A 137 -24.43 -11.76 -12.79
CA PHE A 137 -25.19 -10.99 -11.81
C PHE A 137 -24.62 -11.16 -10.40
N GLY A 138 -24.22 -12.39 -10.03
CA GLY A 138 -23.54 -12.67 -8.77
C GLY A 138 -22.24 -11.87 -8.63
N ASN A 139 -21.45 -11.76 -9.70
CA ASN A 139 -20.24 -10.93 -9.71
C ASN A 139 -20.56 -9.42 -9.54
N ARG A 140 -21.65 -8.92 -10.18
CA ARG A 140 -22.14 -7.56 -9.95
C ARG A 140 -22.54 -7.33 -8.48
N MET A 141 -23.20 -8.32 -7.84
CA MET A 141 -23.61 -8.23 -6.42
C MET A 141 -22.40 -8.15 -5.48
N LEU A 142 -21.28 -8.78 -5.80
CA LEU A 142 -20.05 -8.66 -5.00
C LEU A 142 -19.51 -7.22 -4.94
N THR A 143 -19.81 -6.37 -5.91
CA THR A 143 -19.46 -4.95 -5.87
C THR A 143 -20.11 -4.26 -4.67
N PHE A 144 -21.35 -4.59 -4.30
CA PHE A 144 -22.01 -4.04 -3.10
C PHE A 144 -21.32 -4.50 -1.81
N VAL A 145 -20.81 -5.74 -1.78
CA VAL A 145 -20.00 -6.22 -0.65
C VAL A 145 -18.71 -5.42 -0.53
N LEU A 146 -18.04 -5.11 -1.65
CA LEU A 146 -16.85 -4.27 -1.66
C LEU A 146 -17.16 -2.84 -1.19
N VAL A 147 -18.26 -2.24 -1.67
CA VAL A 147 -18.71 -0.90 -1.22
C VAL A 147 -18.96 -0.90 0.28
N ALA A 148 -19.65 -1.91 0.81
CA ALA A 148 -19.91 -2.05 2.24
C ALA A 148 -18.61 -2.18 3.05
N ALA A 149 -17.65 -2.98 2.56
CA ALA A 149 -16.35 -3.14 3.20
C ALA A 149 -15.53 -1.84 3.18
N ALA A 150 -15.48 -1.14 2.04
CA ALA A 150 -14.78 0.14 1.91
C ALA A 150 -15.41 1.22 2.81
N LEU A 151 -16.75 1.28 2.85
CA LEU A 151 -17.48 2.19 3.73
C LEU A 151 -17.20 1.88 5.20
N ALA A 152 -17.20 0.60 5.59
CA ALA A 152 -16.89 0.18 6.97
C ALA A 152 -15.46 0.62 7.38
N VAL A 153 -14.45 0.43 6.51
CA VAL A 153 -13.10 0.91 6.76
C VAL A 153 -13.07 2.43 6.88
N PHE A 154 -13.71 3.14 5.94
CA PHE A 154 -13.75 4.61 5.93
C PHE A 154 -14.38 5.17 7.21
N LEU A 155 -15.56 4.68 7.60
CA LEU A 155 -16.24 5.09 8.82
C LEU A 155 -15.41 4.76 10.06
N ALA A 156 -14.77 3.59 10.11
CA ALA A 156 -13.93 3.19 11.22
C ALA A 156 -12.73 4.13 11.42
N VAL A 157 -12.02 4.51 10.34
CA VAL A 157 -10.86 5.41 10.44
C VAL A 157 -11.26 6.86 10.70
N VAL A 158 -12.43 7.31 10.21
CA VAL A 158 -12.98 8.64 10.49
C VAL A 158 -13.41 8.74 11.95
N ALA A 159 -14.17 7.75 12.46
CA ALA A 159 -14.62 7.67 13.84
C ALA A 159 -13.44 7.64 14.84
N ALA A 160 -12.37 6.89 14.49
CA ALA A 160 -11.14 6.85 15.28
C ALA A 160 -10.27 8.11 15.12
N LYS A 161 -10.71 9.13 14.37
CA LYS A 161 -9.98 10.38 14.09
C LYS A 161 -8.56 10.16 13.58
N ARG A 162 -8.35 9.10 12.79
CA ARG A 162 -7.04 8.76 12.23
C ARG A 162 -6.47 9.92 11.38
N ARG A 163 -5.16 9.94 11.18
CA ARG A 163 -4.45 10.93 10.36
C ARG A 163 -5.01 11.02 8.94
N ARG A 164 -4.84 12.19 8.30
CA ARG A 164 -5.41 12.51 6.97
C ARG A 164 -5.04 11.47 5.91
N GLU A 165 -3.78 11.01 5.89
CA GLU A 165 -3.29 10.01 4.94
C GLU A 165 -4.18 8.74 4.93
N ILE A 166 -4.47 8.17 6.12
CA ILE A 166 -5.29 6.95 6.26
C ILE A 166 -6.72 7.20 5.77
N LYS A 167 -7.32 8.34 6.13
CA LYS A 167 -8.68 8.71 5.68
C LYS A 167 -8.75 8.88 4.17
N VAL A 168 -7.73 9.49 3.56
CA VAL A 168 -7.65 9.67 2.10
C VAL A 168 -7.50 8.32 1.40
N HIS A 169 -6.62 7.44 1.89
CA HIS A 169 -6.49 6.09 1.32
C HIS A 169 -7.79 5.28 1.42
N ALA A 170 -8.50 5.35 2.56
CA ALA A 170 -9.79 4.68 2.72
C ALA A 170 -10.87 5.28 1.79
N PHE A 171 -10.89 6.60 1.60
CA PHE A 171 -11.79 7.28 0.67
C PHE A 171 -11.52 6.87 -0.79
N ILE A 172 -10.23 6.82 -1.20
CA ILE A 172 -9.82 6.40 -2.54
C ILE A 172 -10.31 4.98 -2.84
N GLN A 173 -10.33 4.07 -1.87
CA GLN A 173 -10.89 2.72 -2.05
C GLN A 173 -12.38 2.79 -2.46
N GLY A 174 -13.19 3.57 -1.76
CA GLY A 174 -14.61 3.73 -2.06
C GLY A 174 -14.85 4.32 -3.46
N ILE A 175 -14.18 5.43 -3.79
CA ILE A 175 -14.27 6.06 -5.11
C ILE A 175 -13.76 5.12 -6.20
N GLY A 176 -12.65 4.43 -5.96
CA GLY A 176 -12.09 3.47 -6.90
C GLY A 176 -13.05 2.34 -7.24
N ILE A 177 -13.80 1.80 -6.27
CA ILE A 177 -14.82 0.77 -6.51
C ILE A 177 -15.96 1.31 -7.39
N ILE A 178 -16.40 2.55 -7.16
CA ILE A 178 -17.44 3.20 -7.99
C ILE A 178 -16.95 3.35 -9.43
N VAL A 179 -15.72 3.84 -9.60
CA VAL A 179 -15.10 3.98 -10.94
C VAL A 179 -14.98 2.62 -11.63
N GLN A 180 -14.61 1.58 -10.89
CA GLN A 180 -14.54 0.21 -11.41
C GLN A 180 -15.89 -0.35 -11.81
N ALA A 181 -16.96 -0.05 -11.07
CA ALA A 181 -18.32 -0.44 -11.47
C ALA A 181 -18.72 0.18 -12.81
N VAL A 182 -18.40 1.48 -13.01
CA VAL A 182 -18.67 2.18 -14.28
C VAL A 182 -17.84 1.59 -15.41
N ILE A 183 -16.51 1.37 -15.22
CA ILE A 183 -15.66 0.77 -16.26
C ILE A 183 -16.13 -0.65 -16.59
N GLY A 184 -16.52 -1.44 -15.57
CA GLY A 184 -17.09 -2.78 -15.77
C GLY A 184 -18.42 -2.74 -16.56
N GLY A 185 -19.29 -1.78 -16.26
CA GLY A 185 -20.51 -1.55 -17.03
C GLY A 185 -20.23 -1.17 -18.47
N ILE A 186 -19.28 -0.27 -18.71
CA ILE A 186 -18.86 0.10 -20.07
C ILE A 186 -18.33 -1.14 -20.81
N SER A 187 -17.58 -2.03 -20.15
CA SER A 187 -17.06 -3.23 -20.82
C SER A 187 -18.18 -4.14 -21.34
N VAL A 188 -19.32 -4.21 -20.64
CA VAL A 188 -20.52 -4.94 -21.12
C VAL A 188 -21.12 -4.22 -22.33
N LEU A 189 -21.31 -2.90 -22.25
CA LEU A 189 -21.91 -2.07 -23.33
C LEU A 189 -21.09 -2.03 -24.63
N VAL A 190 -19.81 -2.39 -24.57
CA VAL A 190 -18.92 -2.50 -25.74
C VAL A 190 -18.56 -3.97 -26.03
N ASP A 191 -19.47 -4.88 -25.75
CA ASP A 191 -19.36 -6.32 -26.08
C ASP A 191 -18.03 -6.96 -25.64
N LEU A 192 -17.55 -6.60 -24.44
CA LEU A 192 -16.33 -7.13 -23.81
C LEU A 192 -15.07 -6.98 -24.69
N HIS A 193 -14.99 -5.94 -25.52
CA HIS A 193 -13.75 -5.65 -26.26
C HIS A 193 -12.54 -5.79 -25.36
N TRP A 194 -11.48 -6.42 -25.86
CA TRP A 194 -10.29 -6.79 -25.07
C TRP A 194 -9.69 -5.63 -24.30
N TYR A 195 -9.63 -4.43 -24.89
CA TYR A 195 -9.09 -3.23 -24.23
C TYR A 195 -9.97 -2.73 -23.09
N ALA A 196 -11.30 -2.85 -23.21
CA ALA A 196 -12.22 -2.47 -22.14
C ALA A 196 -12.07 -3.39 -20.93
N VAL A 197 -11.92 -4.70 -21.18
CA VAL A 197 -11.63 -5.69 -20.13
C VAL A 197 -10.25 -5.44 -19.50
N ALA A 198 -9.24 -5.09 -20.31
CA ALA A 198 -7.90 -4.73 -19.78
C ALA A 198 -7.97 -3.46 -18.91
N LEU A 199 -8.69 -2.42 -19.36
CA LEU A 199 -8.92 -1.18 -18.60
C LEU A 199 -9.75 -1.40 -17.33
N HIS A 200 -10.56 -2.46 -17.26
CA HIS A 200 -11.25 -2.85 -16.04
C HIS A 200 -10.33 -3.62 -15.09
N PHE A 201 -9.48 -4.52 -15.59
CA PHE A 201 -8.61 -5.34 -14.76
C PHE A 201 -7.43 -4.57 -14.14
N LEU A 202 -6.72 -3.74 -14.93
CA LEU A 202 -5.51 -3.06 -14.46
C LEU A 202 -5.76 -2.11 -13.27
N PRO A 203 -6.80 -1.25 -13.26
CA PRO A 203 -7.10 -0.44 -12.08
C PRO A 203 -7.61 -1.28 -10.90
N SER A 204 -8.22 -2.47 -11.13
CA SER A 204 -8.56 -3.39 -10.04
C SER A 204 -7.30 -3.86 -9.30
N MET A 205 -6.23 -4.19 -10.03
CA MET A 205 -4.93 -4.54 -9.41
C MET A 205 -4.29 -3.34 -8.68
N LEU A 206 -4.49 -2.11 -9.18
CA LEU A 206 -4.09 -0.90 -8.45
C LEU A 206 -4.88 -0.75 -7.14
N LEU A 207 -6.17 -1.07 -7.10
CA LEU A 207 -6.96 -1.06 -5.86
C LEU A 207 -6.49 -2.12 -4.86
N VAL A 208 -6.08 -3.31 -5.32
CA VAL A 208 -5.41 -4.31 -4.47
C VAL A 208 -4.13 -3.75 -3.87
N TRP A 209 -3.30 -3.09 -4.68
CA TRP A 209 -2.08 -2.42 -4.23
C TRP A 209 -2.36 -1.36 -3.15
N LEU A 210 -3.32 -0.47 -3.40
CA LEU A 210 -3.69 0.61 -2.48
C LEU A 210 -4.33 0.08 -1.19
N ALA A 211 -5.11 -1.02 -1.25
CA ALA A 211 -5.68 -1.68 -0.08
C ALA A 211 -4.58 -2.29 0.82
N ALA A 212 -3.53 -2.86 0.24
CA ALA A 212 -2.38 -3.39 0.99
C ALA A 212 -1.58 -2.25 1.67
N ILE A 213 -1.42 -1.10 1.01
CA ILE A 213 -0.85 0.11 1.65
C ILE A 213 -1.74 0.54 2.82
N LEU A 214 -3.05 0.67 2.61
CA LEU A 214 -4.00 1.09 3.65
C LEU A 214 -3.93 0.18 4.88
N TYR A 215 -3.91 -1.14 4.68
CA TYR A 215 -3.73 -2.13 5.75
C TYR A 215 -2.46 -1.88 6.57
N THR A 216 -1.35 -1.57 5.90
CA THR A 216 -0.07 -1.27 6.56
C THR A 216 -0.15 0.06 7.34
N ARG A 217 -0.66 1.12 6.70
CA ARG A 217 -0.74 2.46 7.28
C ARG A 217 -1.66 2.54 8.51
N ILE A 218 -2.74 1.74 8.53
CA ILE A 218 -3.62 1.63 9.72
C ILE A 218 -2.86 1.11 10.94
N GLY A 219 -1.87 0.24 10.75
CA GLY A 219 -1.05 -0.29 11.85
C GLY A 219 -0.01 0.68 12.41
N GLU A 220 0.21 1.85 11.78
CA GLU A 220 1.21 2.82 12.21
C GLU A 220 0.62 3.85 13.17
N PRO A 221 1.45 4.45 14.09
CA PRO A 221 1.03 5.54 14.95
C PRO A 221 0.72 6.80 14.11
N ASP A 222 -0.25 7.60 14.57
CA ASP A 222 -0.68 8.80 13.85
C ASP A 222 0.30 9.96 13.97
N ASP A 223 0.97 10.09 15.11
CA ASP A 223 1.95 11.11 15.50
C ASP A 223 3.41 10.68 15.27
N GLY A 224 3.64 9.43 14.85
CA GLY A 224 4.97 8.91 14.58
C GLY A 224 5.72 9.64 13.46
N GLN A 225 7.05 9.66 13.55
CA GLN A 225 7.91 10.22 12.51
C GLN A 225 8.16 9.20 11.39
N PRO A 226 8.27 9.66 10.12
CA PRO A 226 8.62 8.77 9.02
C PRO A 226 10.03 8.20 9.18
N VAL A 227 10.16 6.88 9.23
CA VAL A 227 11.44 6.16 9.35
C VAL A 227 11.63 5.26 8.14
N MET A 228 12.84 5.31 7.56
CA MET A 228 13.25 4.39 6.50
C MET A 228 13.78 3.10 7.11
N LYS A 229 13.15 1.96 6.80
CA LYS A 229 13.57 0.64 7.31
C LYS A 229 14.71 0.02 6.49
N PHE A 230 14.98 0.55 5.31
CA PHE A 230 16.13 0.18 4.48
C PHE A 230 16.60 1.36 3.61
N PRO A 231 17.85 1.34 3.08
CA PRO A 231 18.44 2.42 2.30
C PRO A 231 17.61 2.82 1.08
N SER A 232 17.75 4.09 0.67
CA SER A 232 17.01 4.66 -0.47
C SER A 232 17.21 3.90 -1.78
N TRP A 233 18.43 3.38 -2.05
CA TRP A 233 18.71 2.62 -3.27
C TRP A 233 17.86 1.34 -3.36
N ILE A 234 17.63 0.61 -2.24
CA ILE A 234 16.74 -0.56 -2.24
C ILE A 234 15.32 -0.14 -2.61
N ARG A 235 14.89 1.02 -2.12
CA ARG A 235 13.58 1.58 -2.45
C ARG A 235 13.47 1.95 -3.93
N THR A 236 14.54 2.52 -4.51
CA THR A 236 14.58 2.82 -5.95
C THR A 236 14.48 1.54 -6.78
N VAL A 237 15.25 0.50 -6.43
CA VAL A 237 15.19 -0.81 -7.14
C VAL A 237 13.79 -1.44 -6.95
N ALA A 238 13.18 -1.34 -5.76
CA ALA A 238 11.80 -1.80 -5.54
C ALA A 238 10.78 -1.02 -6.39
N ALA A 239 10.98 0.28 -6.63
CA ALA A 239 10.14 1.06 -7.53
C ALA A 239 10.27 0.59 -8.99
N VAL A 240 11.50 0.32 -9.45
CA VAL A 240 11.75 -0.28 -10.78
C VAL A 240 11.10 -1.65 -10.89
N GLY A 241 11.18 -2.47 -9.82
CA GLY A 241 10.49 -3.76 -9.74
C GLY A 241 8.96 -3.60 -9.82
N ALA A 242 8.37 -2.61 -9.14
CA ALA A 242 6.94 -2.33 -9.24
C ALA A 242 6.52 -1.88 -10.65
N LEU A 243 7.38 -1.10 -11.34
CA LEU A 243 7.16 -0.77 -12.75
C LEU A 243 7.24 -2.02 -13.64
N ALA A 244 8.21 -2.89 -13.42
CA ALA A 244 8.30 -4.17 -14.13
C ALA A 244 7.05 -5.04 -13.87
N LEU A 245 6.52 -5.09 -12.63
CA LEU A 245 5.26 -5.78 -12.33
C LEU A 245 4.09 -5.17 -13.12
N THR A 246 4.05 -3.84 -13.29
CA THR A 246 3.04 -3.19 -14.13
C THR A 246 3.13 -3.67 -15.58
N VAL A 247 4.34 -3.81 -16.12
CA VAL A 247 4.56 -4.39 -17.47
C VAL A 247 4.07 -5.84 -17.53
N VAL A 248 4.35 -6.65 -16.49
CA VAL A 248 3.82 -8.03 -16.39
C VAL A 248 2.29 -8.03 -16.45
N LEU A 249 1.62 -7.15 -15.69
CA LEU A 249 0.16 -7.08 -15.71
C LEU A 249 -0.38 -6.65 -17.08
N VAL A 250 0.22 -5.64 -17.70
CA VAL A 250 -0.19 -5.17 -19.05
C VAL A 250 -0.01 -6.27 -20.09
N THR A 251 1.16 -6.90 -20.16
CA THR A 251 1.41 -8.00 -21.11
C THR A 251 0.50 -9.21 -20.83
N GLY A 252 0.16 -9.47 -19.56
CA GLY A 252 -0.82 -10.48 -19.17
C GLY A 252 -2.23 -10.17 -19.68
N THR A 253 -2.67 -8.91 -19.66
CA THR A 253 -3.96 -8.53 -20.26
C THR A 253 -3.96 -8.67 -21.77
N MET A 254 -2.83 -8.38 -22.43
CA MET A 254 -2.68 -8.59 -23.89
C MET A 254 -2.73 -10.08 -24.24
N THR A 255 -2.00 -10.93 -23.50
CA THR A 255 -2.07 -12.40 -23.65
C THR A 255 -3.50 -12.90 -23.45
N THR A 256 -4.21 -12.37 -22.46
CA THR A 256 -5.63 -12.71 -22.22
C THR A 256 -6.52 -12.22 -23.36
N GLY A 257 -6.27 -11.02 -23.88
CA GLY A 257 -7.01 -10.43 -25.00
C GLY A 257 -6.87 -11.22 -26.30
N ALA A 258 -5.69 -11.81 -26.58
CA ALA A 258 -5.44 -12.71 -27.69
C ALA A 258 -5.85 -14.18 -27.41
N GLY A 259 -6.02 -14.54 -26.12
CA GLY A 259 -6.22 -15.92 -25.66
C GLY A 259 -7.57 -16.56 -26.01
N PRO A 260 -7.79 -17.85 -25.69
CA PRO A 260 -8.95 -18.63 -26.14
C PRO A 260 -10.26 -18.24 -25.44
N HIS A 261 -10.21 -17.56 -24.28
CA HIS A 261 -11.39 -17.23 -23.49
C HIS A 261 -11.77 -15.75 -23.69
N SER A 262 -12.78 -15.48 -24.52
CA SER A 262 -13.24 -14.12 -24.85
C SER A 262 -14.16 -13.49 -23.80
N GLY A 263 -14.86 -14.29 -23.03
CA GLY A 263 -15.83 -13.83 -22.04
C GLY A 263 -17.28 -14.15 -22.42
N ASP A 264 -17.56 -14.30 -23.72
CA ASP A 264 -18.84 -14.77 -24.26
C ASP A 264 -18.61 -15.49 -25.59
N ALA A 265 -19.54 -16.38 -25.96
CA ALA A 265 -19.47 -17.16 -27.20
C ALA A 265 -19.79 -16.31 -28.46
N SER A 266 -20.50 -15.21 -28.30
CA SER A 266 -20.85 -14.28 -29.38
C SER A 266 -19.70 -13.38 -29.84
N ILE A 267 -18.62 -13.27 -29.04
CA ILE A 267 -17.51 -12.37 -29.31
C ILE A 267 -16.72 -12.86 -30.51
N SER A 268 -16.68 -12.02 -31.55
CA SER A 268 -15.96 -12.29 -32.78
C SER A 268 -14.43 -12.24 -32.61
N MET A 269 -13.69 -12.74 -33.60
CA MET A 269 -12.22 -12.60 -33.62
C MET A 269 -11.79 -11.15 -33.82
N ASP A 270 -12.63 -10.31 -34.42
CA ASP A 270 -12.32 -8.88 -34.65
C ASP A 270 -12.36 -8.05 -33.36
N ASP A 271 -13.11 -8.50 -32.36
CA ASP A 271 -13.21 -7.87 -31.03
C ASP A 271 -12.08 -8.25 -30.10
N ARG A 272 -11.21 -9.17 -30.53
CA ARG A 272 -10.08 -9.69 -29.79
C ARG A 272 -8.78 -9.02 -30.23
N LEU A 273 -7.77 -9.09 -29.38
CA LEU A 273 -6.44 -8.59 -29.75
C LEU A 273 -5.83 -9.51 -30.83
N ASN A 274 -5.71 -8.98 -32.05
CA ASN A 274 -5.15 -9.71 -33.19
C ASN A 274 -3.61 -9.69 -33.14
N VAL A 275 -3.04 -10.55 -32.27
CA VAL A 275 -1.59 -10.80 -32.14
C VAL A 275 -1.37 -12.28 -31.90
N ASP A 276 -0.17 -12.72 -32.24
CA ASP A 276 0.27 -14.09 -31.95
C ASP A 276 0.26 -14.35 -30.43
N ILE A 277 -0.57 -15.28 -29.98
CA ILE A 277 -0.71 -15.63 -28.56
C ILE A 277 0.56 -16.22 -27.97
N ASP A 278 1.30 -17.03 -28.75
CA ASP A 278 2.55 -17.65 -28.28
C ASP A 278 3.63 -16.58 -28.08
N LEU A 279 3.73 -15.62 -29.00
CA LEU A 279 4.61 -14.46 -28.84
C LEU A 279 4.21 -13.65 -27.60
N MET A 280 2.92 -13.35 -27.40
CA MET A 280 2.45 -12.60 -26.23
C MET A 280 2.70 -13.34 -24.92
N ALA A 281 2.48 -14.65 -24.88
CA ALA A 281 2.78 -15.47 -23.71
C ALA A 281 4.27 -15.47 -23.35
N HIS A 282 5.15 -15.51 -24.35
CA HIS A 282 6.61 -15.41 -24.14
C HIS A 282 7.02 -14.01 -23.64
N ILE A 283 6.48 -12.93 -24.22
CA ILE A 283 6.75 -11.55 -23.77
C ILE A 283 6.29 -11.38 -22.31
N HIS A 284 5.09 -11.89 -21.97
CA HIS A 284 4.60 -11.89 -20.60
C HIS A 284 5.51 -12.67 -19.65
N GLY A 285 5.96 -13.86 -20.06
CA GLY A 285 6.91 -14.68 -19.30
C GLY A 285 8.26 -13.99 -19.08
N TYR A 286 8.84 -13.37 -20.13
CA TYR A 286 10.09 -12.61 -20.00
C TYR A 286 9.94 -11.38 -19.11
N SER A 287 8.80 -10.68 -19.18
CA SER A 287 8.50 -9.57 -18.29
C SER A 287 8.49 -10.01 -16.83
N MET A 288 7.97 -11.22 -16.53
CA MET A 288 7.99 -11.80 -15.19
C MET A 288 9.43 -12.10 -14.72
N TYR A 289 10.32 -12.59 -15.59
CA TYR A 289 11.73 -12.77 -15.22
C TYR A 289 12.43 -11.44 -14.91
N VAL A 290 12.12 -10.37 -15.65
CA VAL A 290 12.64 -9.02 -15.35
C VAL A 290 12.15 -8.56 -13.96
N TYR A 291 10.87 -8.75 -13.65
CA TYR A 291 10.33 -8.42 -12.33
C TYR A 291 10.98 -9.26 -11.22
N LEU A 292 11.15 -10.57 -11.42
CA LEU A 292 11.84 -11.45 -10.48
C LEU A 292 13.29 -11.01 -10.26
N PHE A 293 14.01 -10.64 -11.31
CA PHE A 293 15.39 -10.16 -11.22
C PHE A 293 15.51 -8.94 -10.29
N PHE A 294 14.69 -7.90 -10.48
CA PHE A 294 14.69 -6.74 -9.58
C PHE A 294 14.28 -7.10 -8.15
N THR A 295 13.33 -8.01 -7.99
CA THR A 295 12.92 -8.50 -6.67
C THR A 295 14.06 -9.21 -5.96
N LEU A 296 14.85 -10.04 -6.65
CA LEU A 296 16.02 -10.73 -6.08
C LEU A 296 17.12 -9.74 -5.64
N ILE A 297 17.36 -8.67 -6.41
CA ILE A 297 18.30 -7.59 -6.01
C ILE A 297 17.82 -6.93 -4.72
N VAL A 298 16.51 -6.63 -4.63
CA VAL A 298 15.88 -6.04 -3.42
C VAL A 298 16.05 -6.98 -2.24
N VAL A 299 15.77 -8.28 -2.41
CA VAL A 299 15.92 -9.30 -1.34
C VAL A 299 17.38 -9.37 -0.88
N ALA A 300 18.32 -9.49 -1.81
CA ALA A 300 19.75 -9.47 -1.48
C ALA A 300 20.12 -8.21 -0.68
N GLY A 301 19.67 -7.04 -1.11
CA GLY A 301 19.89 -5.77 -0.41
C GLY A 301 19.32 -5.75 1.00
N VAL A 302 18.10 -6.27 1.20
CA VAL A 302 17.44 -6.38 2.50
C VAL A 302 18.26 -7.24 3.47
N PHE A 303 18.79 -8.38 3.01
CA PHE A 303 19.63 -9.26 3.83
C PHE A 303 21.02 -8.67 4.12
N LEU A 304 21.69 -8.14 3.09
CA LEU A 304 23.00 -7.51 3.23
C LEU A 304 22.98 -6.31 4.18
N LYS A 305 21.91 -5.53 4.18
CA LYS A 305 21.71 -4.39 5.09
C LYS A 305 21.08 -4.77 6.42
N LYS A 306 20.90 -6.06 6.70
CA LYS A 306 20.34 -6.58 7.96
C LYS A 306 19.02 -5.87 8.34
N ALA A 307 18.13 -5.66 7.36
CA ALA A 307 16.82 -5.07 7.61
C ALA A 307 16.03 -5.87 8.67
N PRO A 308 15.02 -5.29 9.32
CA PRO A 308 14.23 -5.97 10.35
C PRO A 308 13.68 -7.32 9.88
N ARG A 309 13.59 -8.31 10.78
CA ARG A 309 13.17 -9.69 10.46
C ARG A 309 11.81 -9.80 9.77
N ASN A 310 10.86 -8.91 10.10
CA ASN A 310 9.57 -8.86 9.43
C ASN A 310 9.69 -8.48 7.95
N VAL A 311 10.59 -7.55 7.59
CA VAL A 311 10.87 -7.16 6.21
C VAL A 311 11.56 -8.30 5.46
N GLN A 312 12.54 -8.97 6.10
CA GLN A 312 13.21 -10.14 5.50
C GLN A 312 12.21 -11.28 5.22
N ARG A 313 11.33 -11.62 6.18
CA ARG A 313 10.29 -12.66 5.97
C ARG A 313 9.35 -12.29 4.83
N LEU A 314 8.90 -11.04 4.79
CA LEU A 314 8.00 -10.56 3.75
C LEU A 314 8.65 -10.65 2.36
N SER A 315 9.94 -10.33 2.25
CA SER A 315 10.69 -10.42 0.98
C SER A 315 10.87 -11.87 0.50
N ILE A 316 11.11 -12.82 1.42
CA ILE A 316 11.16 -14.25 1.08
C ILE A 316 9.79 -14.75 0.61
N MET A 317 8.72 -14.39 1.32
CA MET A 317 7.36 -14.77 0.93
C MET A 317 7.00 -14.22 -0.44
N LEU A 318 7.41 -12.99 -0.75
CA LEU A 318 7.20 -12.40 -2.08
C LEU A 318 7.87 -13.22 -3.17
N VAL A 319 9.15 -13.60 -3.02
CA VAL A 319 9.86 -14.46 -3.98
C VAL A 319 9.15 -15.81 -4.13
N LEU A 320 8.75 -16.42 -3.03
CA LEU A 320 8.01 -17.70 -3.07
C LEU A 320 6.72 -17.57 -3.90
N PHE A 321 5.93 -16.52 -3.68
CA PHE A 321 4.70 -16.31 -4.45
C PHE A 321 4.96 -15.99 -5.93
N ILE A 322 6.04 -15.28 -6.26
CA ILE A 322 6.45 -15.06 -7.65
C ILE A 322 6.81 -16.40 -8.34
N ILE A 323 7.54 -17.28 -7.66
CA ILE A 323 7.89 -18.59 -8.18
C ILE A 323 6.65 -19.46 -8.39
N ILE A 324 5.75 -19.48 -7.41
CA ILE A 324 4.48 -20.22 -7.53
C ILE A 324 3.65 -19.68 -8.69
N GLN A 325 3.52 -18.33 -8.81
CA GLN A 325 2.80 -17.67 -9.89
C GLN A 325 3.40 -18.00 -11.26
N GLY A 326 4.73 -17.99 -11.38
CA GLY A 326 5.43 -18.37 -12.61
C GLY A 326 5.20 -19.85 -12.95
N GLY A 327 5.25 -20.74 -11.96
CA GLY A 327 4.93 -22.17 -12.11
C GLY A 327 3.50 -22.41 -12.61
N ILE A 328 2.52 -21.71 -12.03
CA ILE A 328 1.11 -21.76 -12.48
C ILE A 328 1.02 -21.26 -13.93
N GLY A 329 1.69 -20.14 -14.29
CA GLY A 329 1.66 -19.61 -15.65
C GLY A 329 2.27 -20.56 -16.68
N ILE A 330 3.41 -21.20 -16.36
CA ILE A 330 4.04 -22.21 -17.23
C ILE A 330 3.12 -23.42 -17.41
N LEU A 331 2.52 -23.91 -16.31
CA LEU A 331 1.58 -25.02 -16.37
C LEU A 331 0.36 -24.68 -17.23
N GLN A 332 -0.22 -23.49 -17.00
CA GLN A 332 -1.35 -23.00 -17.79
C GLN A 332 -1.05 -22.94 -19.29
N TYR A 333 0.11 -22.39 -19.65
CA TYR A 333 0.56 -22.33 -21.06
C TYR A 333 0.74 -23.72 -21.66
N ARG A 334 1.47 -24.62 -20.96
CA ARG A 334 1.73 -26.00 -21.41
C ARG A 334 0.48 -26.83 -21.62
N MET A 335 -0.58 -26.55 -20.85
CA MET A 335 -1.86 -27.26 -20.93
C MET A 335 -2.84 -26.65 -21.96
N GLY A 336 -2.45 -25.61 -22.72
CA GLY A 336 -3.34 -24.93 -23.66
C GLY A 336 -4.42 -24.07 -22.99
N VAL A 337 -4.10 -23.46 -21.86
CA VAL A 337 -4.96 -22.50 -21.12
C VAL A 337 -6.32 -23.10 -20.69
N PRO A 338 -6.36 -24.19 -19.90
CA PRO A 338 -7.63 -24.73 -19.42
C PRO A 338 -8.40 -23.71 -18.57
N ARG A 339 -9.73 -23.70 -18.67
CA ARG A 339 -10.61 -22.71 -17.98
C ARG A 339 -10.33 -22.60 -16.49
N TRP A 340 -10.08 -23.71 -15.78
CA TRP A 340 -9.86 -23.73 -14.33
C TRP A 340 -8.53 -23.12 -13.90
N THR A 341 -7.50 -23.05 -14.77
CA THR A 341 -6.20 -22.48 -14.44
C THR A 341 -6.23 -20.97 -14.38
N VAL A 342 -7.11 -20.31 -15.15
CA VAL A 342 -7.17 -18.85 -15.24
C VAL A 342 -7.54 -18.19 -13.91
N PRO A 343 -8.61 -18.61 -13.20
CA PRO A 343 -8.93 -18.05 -11.88
C PRO A 343 -7.81 -18.25 -10.84
N ILE A 344 -7.11 -19.38 -10.89
CA ILE A 344 -5.98 -19.67 -9.99
C ILE A 344 -4.82 -18.73 -10.28
N HIS A 345 -4.50 -18.50 -11.56
CA HIS A 345 -3.46 -17.57 -11.99
C HIS A 345 -3.79 -16.13 -11.59
N ILE A 346 -5.04 -15.69 -11.75
CA ILE A 346 -5.51 -14.36 -11.34
C ILE A 346 -5.49 -14.20 -9.80
N ALA A 347 -5.90 -15.24 -9.06
CA ALA A 347 -5.84 -15.24 -7.60
C ALA A 347 -4.39 -15.03 -7.11
N MET A 348 -3.46 -15.80 -7.66
CA MET A 348 -2.05 -15.68 -7.29
C MET A 348 -1.42 -14.36 -7.77
N SER A 349 -1.84 -13.81 -8.92
CA SER A 349 -1.46 -12.47 -9.37
C SER A 349 -1.84 -11.40 -8.34
N SER A 350 -3.07 -11.47 -7.79
CA SER A 350 -3.54 -10.56 -6.73
C SER A 350 -2.71 -10.69 -5.46
N VAL A 351 -2.29 -11.92 -5.10
CA VAL A 351 -1.39 -12.17 -3.96
C VAL A 351 -0.02 -11.54 -4.22
N VAL A 352 0.58 -11.73 -5.40
CA VAL A 352 1.88 -11.12 -5.75
C VAL A 352 1.80 -9.59 -5.69
N VAL A 353 0.75 -8.97 -6.25
CA VAL A 353 0.53 -7.52 -6.19
C VAL A 353 0.41 -7.05 -4.74
N ALA A 354 -0.40 -7.73 -3.92
CA ALA A 354 -0.57 -7.40 -2.50
C ALA A 354 0.74 -7.48 -1.73
N PHE A 355 1.52 -8.55 -1.90
CA PHE A 355 2.80 -8.73 -1.19
C PHE A 355 3.89 -7.76 -1.67
N THR A 356 3.92 -7.42 -2.96
CA THR A 356 4.80 -6.36 -3.49
C THR A 356 4.48 -5.02 -2.85
N SER A 357 3.19 -4.70 -2.74
CA SER A 357 2.70 -3.48 -2.10
C SER A 357 2.99 -3.46 -0.59
N LEU A 358 2.76 -4.57 0.12
CA LEU A 358 3.09 -4.71 1.54
C LEU A 358 4.59 -4.50 1.77
N PHE A 359 5.44 -5.10 0.93
CA PHE A 359 6.89 -4.90 0.99
C PHE A 359 7.26 -3.43 0.74
N TRP A 360 6.72 -2.82 -0.30
CA TRP A 360 6.91 -1.39 -0.61
C TRP A 360 6.53 -0.49 0.58
N ALA A 361 5.38 -0.75 1.21
CA ALA A 361 4.87 0.02 2.33
C ALA A 361 5.77 -0.09 3.57
N GLN A 362 6.38 -1.27 3.81
CA GLN A 362 7.34 -1.48 4.91
C GLN A 362 8.65 -0.72 4.74
N GLY A 363 9.00 -0.26 3.54
CA GLY A 363 10.20 0.50 3.28
C GLY A 363 10.25 1.88 3.95
N ARG A 364 9.08 2.47 4.18
CA ARG A 364 8.89 3.72 4.90
C ARG A 364 7.68 3.60 5.80
N VAL A 365 7.90 3.54 7.09
CA VAL A 365 6.86 3.44 8.13
C VAL A 365 6.93 4.62 9.07
N ARG A 366 5.89 4.85 9.87
CA ARG A 366 5.93 5.78 11.00
C ARG A 366 6.26 5.00 12.27
N ASP A 367 7.19 5.55 13.07
CA ASP A 367 7.69 4.95 14.31
C ASP A 367 7.87 6.04 15.37
N GLY A 368 7.87 5.68 16.67
CA GLY A 368 8.16 6.60 17.76
C GLY A 368 7.02 7.54 18.20
N GLY A 369 5.78 7.34 17.72
CA GLY A 369 4.61 8.02 18.29
C GLY A 369 4.13 7.33 19.57
N GLU A 370 3.47 8.07 20.48
CA GLU A 370 2.72 7.45 21.57
C GLU A 370 1.68 6.49 20.99
N ALA A 371 1.73 5.23 21.42
CA ALA A 371 0.70 4.28 21.09
C ALA A 371 -0.63 4.88 21.58
N VAL A 372 -1.58 5.09 20.67
CA VAL A 372 -2.95 5.47 21.06
C VAL A 372 -3.46 4.33 21.93
N VAL A 373 -3.36 4.50 23.24
CA VAL A 373 -3.86 3.54 24.22
C VAL A 373 -5.37 3.62 24.13
N THR A 374 -5.93 2.72 23.33
CA THR A 374 -7.37 2.46 23.38
C THR A 374 -7.67 1.77 24.70
N GLY A 375 -8.23 2.54 25.63
CA GLY A 375 -8.40 2.23 27.03
C GLY A 375 -8.89 0.81 27.32
N SER A 376 -8.06 0.12 28.05
CA SER A 376 -8.44 -0.83 29.08
C SER A 376 -7.60 -0.46 30.31
N PRO A 377 -8.20 -0.18 31.46
CA PRO A 377 -7.48 0.18 32.70
C PRO A 377 -6.51 -0.90 33.16
N GLU A 378 -6.64 -2.14 32.70
CA GLU A 378 -5.79 -3.27 33.08
C GLU A 378 -4.50 -3.40 32.24
N GLY A 379 -4.42 -2.75 31.06
CA GLY A 379 -3.24 -2.80 30.19
C GLY A 379 -2.10 -1.91 30.68
N ASP A 380 -2.40 -0.84 31.38
CA ASP A 380 -1.42 0.19 31.75
C ASP A 380 -0.55 -0.23 32.95
N ALA A 381 -1.05 -1.06 33.86
CA ALA A 381 -0.29 -1.54 35.02
C ALA A 381 0.82 -2.54 34.63
N LYS A 382 0.64 -3.33 33.57
CA LYS A 382 1.64 -4.33 33.13
C LYS A 382 2.77 -3.76 32.28
N ARG A 383 2.59 -2.60 31.65
CA ARG A 383 3.64 -1.95 30.83
C ARG A 383 4.58 -1.07 31.62
N ALA A 384 4.13 -0.48 32.71
CA ALA A 384 4.97 0.32 33.61
C ALA A 384 6.08 -0.52 34.29
N VAL A 385 5.89 -1.84 34.42
CA VAL A 385 6.86 -2.75 35.05
C VAL A 385 7.95 -3.21 34.07
N ILE A 386 7.72 -3.17 32.73
CA ILE A 386 8.67 -3.68 31.74
C ILE A 386 9.69 -2.61 31.30
N THR A 387 9.42 -1.32 31.57
CA THR A 387 10.35 -0.22 31.25
C THR A 387 11.24 0.18 32.44
N ALA A 388 11.13 -0.46 33.56
CA ALA A 388 11.90 -0.18 34.79
C ALA A 388 12.91 -1.31 35.17
N THR A 389 13.09 -2.29 34.30
CA THR A 389 14.15 -3.31 34.36
C THR A 389 14.91 -3.33 33.03
#